data_76176657069b8257d7901585328fece4
#
_entry.id   76176657069b8257d7901585328fece4
#
_cell.length_a   1.000
_cell.length_b   1.000
_cell.length_c   1.000
_cell.angle_alpha   90.00
_cell.angle_beta   90.00
_cell.angle_gamma   90.00
#
_symmetry.space_group_name_H-M   'P 1'
#
loop_
_entity.id
_entity.type
_entity.pdbx_description
1 polymer ?
#
loop_
_entity_poly.entity_id
_entity_poly.type
_entity_poly.pdbx_seq_one_letter_code
_entity_poly.pdbx_strand_id
1 'polypeptide(L)'
;MFTKSIKILCIPIAIALLVSACGGGNGTVSSRGKVNGKVVHGLYGSLPKAGSPTGSGTISMGQLSGDTPTYIFPITPGANATDGTNFLISQLYVPLYNLQVGGSMQVNYATSLALAPKFSDSDRRVTIALRSGAAWSNGKPVTADDVLFSIDLLKAAVKASPANWDQYTPGLIPDNIATATAPNSHTVVLTFKRSYNPAYLLGNQLAYTLTPMPSSEWDIASTGGPHLNWRVPANAAKIYAYLAKQAASLLTYASSPLWKTVDGPFTLGSFNTVNGSFTLNTNPRYTLTGKVRFAHLAVNTFTSATTQLSALRAGTLDVGTNIDFSELHEMPALRKANYAVFGYPNIGTFGFIINFKNTTGHYNSVISQLYVRQALAHLIDQPAYITGIFHGAAAPAYGPLPTLPKTPFTPADADVDPYPYSVSAASKLLRSHGWKVVAGGTTTCLKAGTGAGECGAGIPAGTPLKFTLYSTPPAETESIPLESEAFASAAKQAGIRIVPYTKTFNFQIENLNNTNPAAKQYTNTWGMANWGEYGTTPYPSGQVYFQTNGSQNMGAYSDPTADQMIKSSIYGTQASAATKLADYLAKDLPVLFLPCADVIDAVSGKVGGTTDSFLAMTQDVFYPQYWYLKK
;
A
#
# COMPACT_ATOMS: atom_id res chain seq x y z
N MET A 1 6.64 -50.53 63.95
CA MET A 1 7.10 -49.57 64.92
C MET A 1 6.98 -48.19 64.33
N PHE A 2 6.36 -47.32 65.07
CA PHE A 2 5.77 -46.06 64.62
C PHE A 2 6.78 -45.01 64.15
N THR A 3 6.50 -44.37 63.00
CA THR A 3 7.06 -43.07 62.68
C THR A 3 5.92 -42.14 62.26
N LYS A 4 5.72 -41.07 63.03
CA LYS A 4 4.73 -39.99 62.83
C LYS A 4 5.23 -39.03 61.80
N SER A 5 4.40 -38.77 60.80
CA SER A 5 4.58 -37.69 59.81
C SER A 5 4.13 -36.34 60.38
N ILE A 6 5.01 -35.36 60.37
CA ILE A 6 4.72 -33.95 60.68
C ILE A 6 4.42 -33.24 59.35
N LYS A 7 3.20 -32.72 59.23
CA LYS A 7 2.84 -31.83 58.17
C LYS A 7 3.27 -30.39 58.47
N ILE A 8 4.18 -29.86 57.65
CA ILE A 8 4.59 -28.46 57.74
C ILE A 8 3.68 -27.69 56.74
N LEU A 9 2.93 -26.73 57.26
CA LEU A 9 2.07 -25.82 56.53
C LEU A 9 2.92 -24.64 56.03
N CYS A 10 3.22 -24.58 54.75
CA CYS A 10 3.89 -23.42 54.14
C CYS A 10 2.86 -22.39 53.71
N ILE A 11 2.85 -21.25 54.37
CA ILE A 11 2.11 -20.03 53.94
C ILE A 11 3.02 -19.29 52.96
N PRO A 12 2.60 -18.96 51.74
CA PRO A 12 3.40 -18.10 50.86
C PRO A 12 3.21 -16.62 51.27
N ILE A 13 4.26 -16.00 51.76
CA ILE A 13 4.35 -14.56 51.94
C ILE A 13 4.64 -13.97 50.54
N ALA A 14 3.70 -13.22 50.00
CA ALA A 14 3.90 -12.44 48.79
C ALA A 14 4.75 -11.20 49.12
N ILE A 15 6.02 -11.24 48.77
CA ILE A 15 6.90 -10.06 48.78
C ILE A 15 6.72 -9.36 47.44
N ALA A 16 6.05 -8.20 47.43
CA ALA A 16 6.02 -7.30 46.30
C ALA A 16 7.39 -6.61 46.16
N LEU A 17 8.22 -7.10 45.26
CA LEU A 17 9.42 -6.40 44.80
C LEU A 17 9.03 -5.38 43.74
N LEU A 18 9.01 -4.11 44.12
CA LEU A 18 9.04 -2.97 43.18
C LEU A 18 10.45 -2.95 42.55
N VAL A 19 10.59 -3.57 41.40
CA VAL A 19 11.77 -3.38 40.55
C VAL A 19 11.45 -2.25 39.60
N SER A 20 12.03 -1.07 39.84
CA SER A 20 12.16 0.00 38.86
C SER A 20 13.13 -0.50 37.79
N ALA A 21 12.60 -1.08 36.72
CA ALA A 21 13.37 -1.44 35.54
C ALA A 21 13.29 -0.31 34.53
N CYS A 22 14.31 0.55 34.48
CA CYS A 22 14.72 1.16 33.21
C CYS A 22 15.31 0.04 32.36
N GLY A 23 14.50 -0.60 31.57
CA GLY A 23 14.90 -1.65 30.64
C GLY A 23 14.22 -1.41 29.31
N GLY A 24 15.02 -1.34 28.23
CA GLY A 24 14.53 -1.31 26.87
C GLY A 24 13.56 -2.46 26.65
N GLY A 25 12.29 -2.12 26.49
CA GLY A 25 11.26 -3.11 26.27
C GLY A 25 11.36 -3.64 24.85
N ASN A 26 11.62 -4.94 24.72
CA ASN A 26 11.20 -5.70 23.55
C ASN A 26 9.66 -5.59 23.48
N GLY A 27 9.17 -4.55 22.80
CA GLY A 27 7.75 -4.35 22.62
C GLY A 27 7.21 -5.41 21.67
N THR A 28 6.69 -6.50 22.25
CA THR A 28 5.75 -7.34 21.53
C THR A 28 4.62 -6.43 21.08
N VAL A 29 4.46 -6.23 19.75
CA VAL A 29 3.38 -5.46 19.17
C VAL A 29 2.09 -6.22 19.48
N SER A 30 1.43 -5.86 20.56
CA SER A 30 0.13 -6.40 20.94
C SER A 30 -0.96 -5.76 20.09
N SER A 31 -2.10 -6.42 20.00
CA SER A 31 -3.32 -5.84 19.41
C SER A 31 -3.62 -4.46 19.99
N ARG A 32 -3.78 -3.46 19.13
CA ARG A 32 -3.88 -2.05 19.53
C ARG A 32 -5.32 -1.54 19.65
N GLY A 33 -6.29 -2.26 19.10
CA GLY A 33 -7.69 -1.80 19.08
C GLY A 33 -8.70 -2.86 19.43
N LYS A 34 -9.93 -2.42 19.71
CA LYS A 34 -11.09 -3.27 19.99
C LYS A 34 -12.29 -2.84 19.17
N VAL A 35 -12.96 -3.80 18.54
CA VAL A 35 -14.21 -3.60 17.81
C VAL A 35 -15.23 -4.54 18.40
N ASN A 36 -16.37 -4.00 18.88
CA ASN A 36 -17.43 -4.77 19.52
C ASN A 36 -16.92 -5.75 20.61
N GLY A 37 -15.94 -5.32 21.40
CA GLY A 37 -15.31 -6.14 22.44
C GLY A 37 -14.23 -7.12 21.95
N LYS A 38 -14.12 -7.34 20.65
CA LYS A 38 -13.05 -8.16 20.04
C LYS A 38 -11.81 -7.34 19.80
N VAL A 39 -10.66 -7.95 20.01
CA VAL A 39 -9.36 -7.36 19.72
C VAL A 39 -9.09 -7.50 18.21
N VAL A 40 -8.76 -6.39 17.54
CA VAL A 40 -8.36 -6.35 16.14
C VAL A 40 -6.88 -6.03 16.05
N HIS A 41 -6.10 -6.96 15.52
CA HIS A 41 -4.68 -6.77 15.34
C HIS A 41 -4.37 -5.66 14.33
N GLY A 42 -3.47 -4.76 14.67
CA GLY A 42 -3.07 -3.65 13.82
C GLY A 42 -3.97 -2.42 13.90
N LEU A 43 -5.14 -2.47 14.54
CA LEU A 43 -6.01 -1.31 14.70
C LEU A 43 -5.52 -0.41 15.85
N TYR A 44 -5.23 0.85 15.54
CA TYR A 44 -5.02 1.90 16.55
C TYR A 44 -6.37 2.50 16.94
N GLY A 45 -6.68 2.59 18.23
CA GLY A 45 -7.98 3.09 18.69
C GLY A 45 -9.11 2.05 18.56
N SER A 46 -10.32 2.50 18.29
CA SER A 46 -11.50 1.63 18.17
C SER A 46 -12.55 2.21 17.25
N LEU A 47 -13.21 1.34 16.48
CA LEU A 47 -14.34 1.69 15.63
C LEU A 47 -15.63 1.94 16.44
N PRO A 48 -16.60 2.66 15.87
CA PRO A 48 -17.93 2.83 16.46
C PRO A 48 -18.59 1.48 16.74
N LYS A 49 -19.32 1.41 17.87
CA LYS A 49 -20.14 0.23 18.17
C LYS A 49 -21.22 0.03 17.10
N ALA A 50 -21.55 -1.21 16.80
CA ALA A 50 -22.70 -1.55 15.97
C ALA A 50 -24.01 -1.01 16.57
N GLY A 51 -25.04 -0.87 15.74
CA GLY A 51 -26.38 -0.42 16.12
C GLY A 51 -27.40 -0.83 15.07
N SER A 52 -28.66 -0.46 15.26
CA SER A 52 -29.72 -0.73 14.29
C SER A 52 -29.73 0.32 13.18
N PRO A 53 -29.78 -0.07 11.88
CA PRO A 53 -29.81 0.87 10.78
C PRO A 53 -31.16 1.63 10.69
N THR A 54 -31.10 2.89 10.25
CA THR A 54 -32.30 3.68 9.87
C THR A 54 -32.82 3.25 8.49
N GLY A 55 -31.96 2.75 7.61
CA GLY A 55 -32.28 2.36 6.24
C GLY A 55 -32.36 3.50 5.22
N SER A 56 -32.06 4.74 5.62
CA SER A 56 -32.11 5.94 4.78
C SER A 56 -31.13 7.00 5.27
N GLY A 57 -31.08 8.15 4.58
CA GLY A 57 -30.26 9.31 4.94
C GLY A 57 -28.99 9.43 4.12
N THR A 58 -28.20 10.47 4.41
CA THR A 58 -26.92 10.78 3.76
C THR A 58 -25.80 10.63 4.78
N ILE A 59 -24.73 9.93 4.39
CA ILE A 59 -23.46 9.91 5.11
C ILE A 59 -22.52 10.88 4.43
N SER A 60 -21.86 11.76 5.19
CA SER A 60 -20.88 12.71 4.69
C SER A 60 -19.46 12.22 4.96
N MET A 61 -18.61 12.25 3.92
CA MET A 61 -17.21 11.83 3.98
C MET A 61 -16.30 12.96 3.48
N GLY A 62 -15.13 13.12 4.10
CA GLY A 62 -14.11 14.08 3.66
C GLY A 62 -13.14 13.47 2.66
N GLN A 63 -12.60 14.33 1.77
CA GLN A 63 -11.40 14.09 0.98
C GLN A 63 -10.58 15.38 0.93
N LEU A 64 -9.27 15.29 0.71
CA LEU A 64 -8.42 16.48 0.52
C LEU A 64 -8.43 16.94 -0.95
N SER A 65 -8.19 18.22 -1.18
CA SER A 65 -8.23 18.82 -2.53
C SER A 65 -7.17 18.25 -3.48
N GLY A 66 -6.07 17.70 -2.97
CA GLY A 66 -5.05 17.00 -3.75
C GLY A 66 -5.48 15.62 -4.26
N ASP A 67 -6.48 15.01 -3.61
CA ASP A 67 -6.91 13.62 -3.85
C ASP A 67 -8.21 13.53 -4.65
N THR A 68 -8.71 14.64 -5.19
CA THR A 68 -9.99 14.68 -5.90
C THR A 68 -9.97 13.87 -7.19
N PRO A 69 -11.11 13.27 -7.59
CA PRO A 69 -11.21 12.53 -8.85
C PRO A 69 -10.88 13.40 -10.07
N THR A 70 -9.98 12.90 -10.90
CA THR A 70 -9.61 13.51 -12.18
C THR A 70 -9.93 12.62 -13.39
N TYR A 71 -10.46 11.42 -13.12
CA TYR A 71 -10.81 10.41 -14.12
C TYR A 71 -11.95 9.53 -13.63
N ILE A 72 -12.67 8.85 -14.55
CA ILE A 72 -13.83 7.99 -14.19
C ILE A 72 -13.82 6.63 -14.89
N PHE A 73 -12.91 6.39 -15.81
CA PHE A 73 -12.85 5.17 -16.60
C PHE A 73 -11.84 4.18 -15.98
N PRO A 74 -12.17 2.87 -15.83
CA PRO A 74 -11.33 1.91 -15.12
C PRO A 74 -9.92 1.69 -15.69
N ILE A 75 -9.67 2.01 -16.95
CA ILE A 75 -8.30 2.05 -17.50
C ILE A 75 -7.75 3.45 -17.25
N THR A 76 -7.15 3.65 -16.08
CA THR A 76 -6.72 4.97 -15.59
C THR A 76 -5.25 5.22 -15.96
N PRO A 77 -4.92 6.35 -16.62
CA PRO A 77 -3.53 6.76 -16.81
C PRO A 77 -2.86 7.13 -15.48
N GLY A 78 -1.54 6.88 -15.34
CA GLY A 78 -0.81 7.18 -14.12
C GLY A 78 -0.94 8.63 -13.64
N ALA A 79 -1.03 9.60 -14.56
CA ALA A 79 -1.25 11.00 -14.22
C ALA A 79 -2.63 11.30 -13.59
N ASN A 80 -3.57 10.36 -13.64
CA ASN A 80 -4.93 10.50 -13.12
C ASN A 80 -5.24 9.53 -11.97
N ALA A 81 -4.28 8.71 -11.54
CA ALA A 81 -4.45 7.71 -10.49
C ALA A 81 -4.33 8.35 -9.09
N THR A 82 -5.23 9.30 -8.78
CA THR A 82 -5.37 9.88 -7.45
C THR A 82 -6.22 8.97 -6.55
N ASP A 83 -6.10 9.10 -5.22
CA ASP A 83 -6.92 8.33 -4.27
C ASP A 83 -8.41 8.54 -4.49
N GLY A 84 -8.83 9.79 -4.75
CA GLY A 84 -10.22 10.10 -5.10
C GLY A 84 -10.68 9.48 -6.41
N THR A 85 -9.80 9.39 -7.42
CA THR A 85 -10.10 8.67 -8.68
C THR A 85 -10.30 7.18 -8.41
N ASN A 86 -9.38 6.56 -7.69
CA ASN A 86 -9.45 5.13 -7.33
C ASN A 86 -10.68 4.84 -6.48
N PHE A 87 -10.95 5.69 -5.48
CA PHE A 87 -12.16 5.60 -4.66
C PHE A 87 -13.43 5.70 -5.52
N LEU A 88 -13.58 6.73 -6.36
CA LEU A 88 -14.76 6.91 -7.21
C LEU A 88 -14.99 5.70 -8.12
N ILE A 89 -13.96 5.25 -8.83
CA ILE A 89 -14.03 4.09 -9.73
C ILE A 89 -14.44 2.83 -8.99
N SER A 90 -13.87 2.57 -7.80
CA SER A 90 -14.18 1.39 -6.99
C SER A 90 -15.62 1.37 -6.45
N GLN A 91 -16.26 2.55 -6.32
CA GLN A 91 -17.67 2.64 -5.94
C GLN A 91 -18.62 2.40 -7.12
N LEU A 92 -18.15 2.65 -8.34
CA LEU A 92 -18.95 2.52 -9.57
C LEU A 92 -18.79 1.16 -10.25
N TYR A 93 -17.59 0.58 -10.19
CA TYR A 93 -17.26 -0.66 -10.92
C TYR A 93 -16.61 -1.69 -10.00
N VAL A 94 -17.10 -2.92 -10.05
CA VAL A 94 -16.57 -4.03 -9.26
C VAL A 94 -15.48 -4.75 -10.06
N PRO A 95 -14.27 -4.89 -9.52
CA PRO A 95 -13.24 -5.68 -10.18
C PRO A 95 -13.58 -7.17 -10.17
N LEU A 96 -12.95 -7.90 -11.09
CA LEU A 96 -13.11 -9.34 -11.18
C LEU A 96 -12.76 -10.03 -9.85
N TYR A 97 -11.67 -9.56 -9.20
CA TYR A 97 -11.25 -9.96 -7.87
C TYR A 97 -10.85 -8.75 -7.04
N ASN A 98 -11.48 -8.59 -5.89
CA ASN A 98 -11.09 -7.63 -4.85
C ASN A 98 -10.15 -8.27 -3.83
N LEU A 99 -9.29 -7.47 -3.24
CA LEU A 99 -8.47 -7.89 -2.11
C LEU A 99 -9.11 -7.50 -0.78
N GLN A 100 -8.72 -8.20 0.27
CA GLN A 100 -9.08 -7.89 1.65
C GLN A 100 -7.80 -7.53 2.41
N VAL A 101 -7.72 -6.32 2.93
CA VAL A 101 -6.53 -5.84 3.63
C VAL A 101 -6.62 -6.02 5.14
N GLY A 102 -7.76 -5.87 5.72
CA GLY A 102 -7.98 -5.90 7.18
C GLY A 102 -7.46 -7.13 7.93
N GLY A 103 -6.56 -7.87 7.33
CA GLY A 103 -5.87 -8.98 7.96
C GLY A 103 -5.09 -9.92 7.08
N SER A 104 -5.23 -9.92 5.75
CA SER A 104 -4.65 -11.06 5.04
C SER A 104 -4.08 -10.82 3.64
N MET A 105 -4.28 -9.66 3.02
CA MET A 105 -3.90 -9.43 1.61
C MET A 105 -4.43 -10.52 0.65
N GLN A 106 -5.52 -11.19 1.01
CA GLN A 106 -6.13 -12.25 0.22
C GLN A 106 -7.29 -11.73 -0.60
N VAL A 107 -7.66 -12.47 -1.65
CA VAL A 107 -8.87 -12.14 -2.42
C VAL A 107 -10.11 -12.24 -1.55
N ASN A 108 -10.87 -11.16 -1.51
CA ASN A 108 -12.18 -11.12 -0.90
C ASN A 108 -13.26 -11.54 -1.91
N TYR A 109 -13.54 -12.81 -1.95
CA TYR A 109 -14.56 -13.33 -2.87
C TYR A 109 -15.95 -12.77 -2.60
N ALA A 110 -16.28 -12.30 -1.39
CA ALA A 110 -17.60 -11.72 -1.10
C ALA A 110 -17.85 -10.40 -1.85
N THR A 111 -16.80 -9.62 -2.11
CA THR A 111 -16.86 -8.35 -2.85
C THR A 111 -16.41 -8.46 -4.30
N SER A 112 -16.03 -9.66 -4.77
CA SER A 112 -15.54 -9.93 -6.12
C SER A 112 -16.66 -10.35 -7.06
N LEU A 113 -16.57 -9.99 -8.34
CA LEU A 113 -17.52 -10.46 -9.38
C LEU A 113 -17.34 -11.94 -9.70
N ALA A 114 -16.15 -12.49 -9.50
CA ALA A 114 -15.85 -13.88 -9.81
C ALA A 114 -15.74 -14.77 -8.57
N LEU A 115 -16.01 -16.04 -8.75
CA LEU A 115 -15.73 -17.12 -7.81
C LEU A 115 -14.23 -17.48 -7.86
N ALA A 116 -13.77 -18.30 -6.89
CA ALA A 116 -12.38 -18.77 -6.88
C ALA A 116 -12.00 -19.38 -8.23
N PRO A 117 -10.89 -18.95 -8.85
CA PRO A 117 -10.48 -19.44 -10.16
C PRO A 117 -9.98 -20.89 -10.08
N LYS A 118 -10.10 -21.61 -11.19
CA LYS A 118 -9.54 -22.95 -11.32
C LYS A 118 -8.33 -22.91 -12.23
N PHE A 119 -7.19 -23.38 -11.72
CA PHE A 119 -5.95 -23.51 -12.46
C PHE A 119 -5.82 -24.89 -13.08
N SER A 120 -5.25 -25.00 -14.28
CA SER A 120 -5.01 -26.23 -15.02
C SER A 120 -3.87 -26.03 -16.03
N ASP A 121 -3.50 -27.09 -16.75
CA ASP A 121 -2.40 -27.03 -17.73
C ASP A 121 -1.10 -26.49 -17.06
N SER A 122 -0.70 -27.13 -15.95
CA SER A 122 0.44 -26.71 -15.13
C SER A 122 0.40 -25.22 -14.78
N ASP A 123 -0.75 -24.73 -14.34
CA ASP A 123 -1.03 -23.34 -13.92
C ASP A 123 -0.90 -22.29 -15.05
N ARG A 124 -0.91 -22.76 -16.31
CA ARG A 124 -0.91 -21.86 -17.47
C ARG A 124 -2.33 -21.46 -17.90
N ARG A 125 -3.34 -22.26 -17.56
CA ARG A 125 -4.74 -21.99 -17.88
C ARG A 125 -5.53 -21.67 -16.62
N VAL A 126 -6.31 -20.59 -16.68
CA VAL A 126 -7.18 -20.14 -15.59
C VAL A 126 -8.63 -20.09 -16.08
N THR A 127 -9.50 -20.84 -15.42
CA THR A 127 -10.95 -20.79 -15.64
C THR A 127 -11.60 -19.97 -14.54
N ILE A 128 -12.32 -18.94 -14.93
CA ILE A 128 -12.95 -17.94 -14.05
C ILE A 128 -14.46 -18.03 -14.24
N ALA A 129 -15.18 -18.35 -13.18
CA ALA A 129 -16.64 -18.36 -13.17
C ALA A 129 -17.16 -17.04 -12.56
N LEU A 130 -17.98 -16.31 -13.31
CA LEU A 130 -18.66 -15.10 -12.82
C LEU A 130 -19.84 -15.48 -11.92
N ARG A 131 -20.16 -14.63 -10.96
CA ARG A 131 -21.32 -14.81 -10.08
C ARG A 131 -22.61 -14.68 -10.88
N SER A 132 -23.52 -15.62 -10.68
CA SER A 132 -24.88 -15.51 -11.17
C SER A 132 -25.61 -14.36 -10.47
N GLY A 133 -26.35 -13.55 -11.22
CA GLY A 133 -27.12 -12.43 -10.69
C GLY A 133 -26.37 -11.10 -10.58
N ALA A 134 -25.07 -11.05 -10.93
CA ALA A 134 -24.38 -9.76 -11.13
C ALA A 134 -24.99 -9.03 -12.33
N ALA A 135 -25.36 -7.76 -12.15
CA ALA A 135 -26.04 -7.00 -13.17
C ALA A 135 -25.57 -5.53 -13.17
N TRP A 136 -25.53 -4.97 -14.35
CA TRP A 136 -25.37 -3.54 -14.55
C TRP A 136 -26.60 -2.76 -14.02
N SER A 137 -26.43 -1.50 -13.70
CA SER A 137 -27.49 -0.63 -13.16
C SER A 137 -28.69 -0.48 -14.12
N ASN A 138 -28.49 -0.71 -15.43
CA ASN A 138 -29.55 -0.75 -16.43
C ASN A 138 -30.32 -2.09 -16.47
N GLY A 139 -29.93 -3.07 -15.64
CA GLY A 139 -30.58 -4.37 -15.51
C GLY A 139 -30.04 -5.47 -16.43
N LYS A 140 -29.11 -5.15 -17.34
CA LYS A 140 -28.43 -6.19 -18.15
C LYS A 140 -27.47 -7.01 -17.26
N PRO A 141 -27.31 -8.32 -17.51
CA PRO A 141 -26.36 -9.13 -16.73
C PRO A 141 -24.91 -8.72 -17.03
N VAL A 142 -24.05 -8.84 -16.02
CA VAL A 142 -22.59 -8.81 -16.23
C VAL A 142 -22.17 -10.15 -16.82
N THR A 143 -21.43 -10.14 -17.92
CA THR A 143 -21.11 -11.33 -18.70
C THR A 143 -19.61 -11.52 -18.92
N ALA A 144 -19.23 -12.71 -19.40
CA ALA A 144 -17.86 -12.99 -19.80
C ALA A 144 -17.36 -12.08 -20.95
N ASP A 145 -18.26 -11.62 -21.81
CA ASP A 145 -17.93 -10.66 -22.87
C ASP A 145 -17.49 -9.31 -22.31
N ASP A 146 -18.03 -8.88 -21.17
CA ASP A 146 -17.62 -7.65 -20.49
C ASP A 146 -16.17 -7.75 -19.98
N VAL A 147 -15.74 -8.94 -19.56
CA VAL A 147 -14.35 -9.22 -19.16
C VAL A 147 -13.43 -9.23 -20.39
N LEU A 148 -13.84 -9.91 -21.48
CA LEU A 148 -13.04 -9.94 -22.72
C LEU A 148 -12.91 -8.56 -23.35
N PHE A 149 -13.97 -7.75 -23.31
CA PHE A 149 -13.97 -6.37 -23.74
C PHE A 149 -12.93 -5.54 -22.98
N SER A 150 -12.88 -5.69 -21.66
CA SER A 150 -11.87 -5.02 -20.82
C SER A 150 -10.45 -5.39 -21.23
N ILE A 151 -10.19 -6.68 -21.49
CA ILE A 151 -8.87 -7.17 -21.92
C ILE A 151 -8.47 -6.56 -23.26
N ASP A 152 -9.41 -6.47 -24.22
CA ASP A 152 -9.11 -5.92 -25.54
C ASP A 152 -8.94 -4.40 -25.53
N LEU A 153 -9.66 -3.68 -24.64
CA LEU A 153 -9.42 -2.26 -24.39
C LEU A 153 -8.07 -2.02 -23.69
N LEU A 154 -7.67 -2.86 -22.70
CA LEU A 154 -6.35 -2.80 -22.08
C LEU A 154 -5.23 -2.96 -23.14
N LYS A 155 -5.35 -3.96 -24.03
CA LYS A 155 -4.40 -4.14 -25.14
C LYS A 155 -4.33 -2.90 -26.03
N ALA A 156 -5.46 -2.30 -26.34
CA ALA A 156 -5.52 -1.08 -27.14
C ALA A 156 -4.87 0.11 -26.42
N ALA A 157 -5.14 0.27 -25.12
CA ALA A 157 -4.60 1.32 -24.29
C ALA A 157 -3.05 1.28 -24.23
N VAL A 158 -2.47 0.13 -23.83
CA VAL A 158 -1.03 -0.02 -23.65
C VAL A 158 -0.27 -0.02 -24.99
N LYS A 159 -0.91 -0.49 -26.06
CA LYS A 159 -0.36 -0.39 -27.43
C LYS A 159 -0.26 1.06 -27.89
N ALA A 160 -1.22 1.90 -27.53
CA ALA A 160 -1.19 3.34 -27.86
C ALA A 160 -0.11 4.06 -27.03
N SER A 161 -0.04 3.79 -25.73
CA SER A 161 1.02 4.23 -24.82
C SER A 161 1.01 3.40 -23.54
N PRO A 162 2.17 2.91 -23.04
CA PRO A 162 2.26 2.30 -21.72
C PRO A 162 1.70 3.17 -20.59
N ALA A 163 1.83 4.49 -20.68
CA ALA A 163 1.35 5.45 -19.67
C ALA A 163 -0.18 5.58 -19.60
N ASN A 164 -0.92 4.97 -20.53
CA ASN A 164 -2.38 4.99 -20.52
C ASN A 164 -3.01 4.10 -19.46
N TRP A 165 -2.21 3.30 -18.77
CA TRP A 165 -2.67 2.47 -17.66
C TRP A 165 -1.59 2.41 -16.57
N ASP A 166 -1.92 2.92 -15.39
CA ASP A 166 -1.03 3.05 -14.22
C ASP A 166 -0.45 1.71 -13.73
N GLN A 167 -1.23 0.64 -13.86
CA GLN A 167 -0.83 -0.71 -13.41
C GLN A 167 -0.05 -1.49 -14.48
N TYR A 168 0.20 -0.91 -15.66
CA TYR A 168 0.87 -1.62 -16.73
C TYR A 168 2.35 -1.87 -16.42
N THR A 169 2.71 -3.14 -16.46
CA THR A 169 4.10 -3.59 -16.45
C THR A 169 4.36 -4.44 -17.70
N PRO A 170 5.35 -4.09 -18.53
CA PRO A 170 5.68 -4.86 -19.73
C PRO A 170 5.86 -6.35 -19.45
N GLY A 171 5.22 -7.19 -20.25
CA GLY A 171 5.28 -8.66 -20.10
C GLY A 171 4.32 -9.25 -19.07
N LEU A 172 3.53 -8.42 -18.37
CA LEU A 172 2.42 -8.84 -17.51
C LEU A 172 1.08 -8.65 -18.25
N ILE A 173 -0.07 -8.71 -17.55
CA ILE A 173 -1.38 -8.43 -18.19
C ILE A 173 -1.34 -7.03 -18.83
N PRO A 174 -1.80 -6.90 -20.11
CA PRO A 174 -2.41 -7.91 -20.97
C PRO A 174 -1.42 -8.70 -21.84
N ASP A 175 -0.13 -8.41 -21.80
CA ASP A 175 0.90 -8.95 -22.72
C ASP A 175 1.11 -10.45 -22.58
N ASN A 176 1.00 -10.98 -21.35
CA ASN A 176 1.23 -12.39 -21.04
C ASN A 176 0.05 -13.30 -21.37
N ILE A 177 -1.12 -12.74 -21.73
CA ILE A 177 -2.28 -13.51 -22.16
C ILE A 177 -2.04 -14.03 -23.59
N ALA A 178 -2.00 -15.35 -23.76
CA ALA A 178 -1.92 -15.99 -25.06
C ALA A 178 -3.30 -16.07 -25.71
N THR A 179 -4.33 -16.51 -24.96
CA THR A 179 -5.72 -16.55 -25.41
C THR A 179 -6.67 -16.18 -24.28
N ALA A 180 -7.76 -15.51 -24.63
CA ALA A 180 -8.88 -15.22 -23.76
C ALA A 180 -10.18 -15.60 -24.48
N THR A 181 -10.99 -16.46 -23.87
CA THR A 181 -12.23 -16.96 -24.47
C THR A 181 -13.37 -17.01 -23.47
N ALA A 182 -14.61 -16.93 -23.97
CA ALA A 182 -15.85 -17.07 -23.21
C ALA A 182 -16.62 -18.27 -23.73
N PRO A 183 -16.45 -19.47 -23.16
CA PRO A 183 -17.22 -20.66 -23.59
C PRO A 183 -18.72 -20.53 -23.33
N ASN A 184 -19.11 -19.68 -22.42
CA ASN A 184 -20.50 -19.27 -22.17
C ASN A 184 -20.52 -17.88 -21.51
N SER A 185 -21.71 -17.31 -21.27
CA SER A 185 -21.87 -15.96 -20.73
C SER A 185 -21.34 -15.74 -19.30
N HIS A 186 -21.02 -16.82 -18.56
CA HIS A 186 -20.56 -16.74 -17.16
C HIS A 186 -19.18 -17.35 -16.93
N THR A 187 -18.48 -17.73 -17.99
CA THR A 187 -17.18 -18.38 -17.86
C THR A 187 -16.15 -17.71 -18.76
N VAL A 188 -15.06 -17.24 -18.18
CA VAL A 188 -13.88 -16.75 -18.89
C VAL A 188 -12.76 -17.78 -18.76
N VAL A 189 -12.07 -18.08 -19.85
CA VAL A 189 -10.88 -18.93 -19.85
C VAL A 189 -9.71 -18.12 -20.40
N LEU A 190 -8.71 -17.89 -19.55
CA LEU A 190 -7.46 -17.27 -19.92
C LEU A 190 -6.38 -18.34 -20.03
N THR A 191 -5.62 -18.32 -21.13
CA THR A 191 -4.40 -19.11 -21.26
C THR A 191 -3.22 -18.15 -21.32
N PHE A 192 -2.27 -18.32 -20.44
CA PHE A 192 -1.08 -17.50 -20.37
C PHE A 192 0.05 -18.07 -21.23
N LYS A 193 1.00 -17.23 -21.66
CA LYS A 193 2.15 -17.63 -22.48
C LYS A 193 3.09 -18.59 -21.76
N ARG A 194 3.05 -18.61 -20.41
CA ARG A 194 3.81 -19.50 -19.52
C ARG A 194 3.04 -19.82 -18.25
N SER A 195 3.53 -20.78 -17.49
CA SER A 195 3.02 -21.08 -16.15
C SER A 195 3.45 -20.01 -15.14
N TYR A 196 2.60 -19.75 -14.17
CA TYR A 196 2.83 -18.83 -13.06
C TYR A 196 2.43 -19.50 -11.74
N ASN A 197 3.00 -19.05 -10.65
CA ASN A 197 2.50 -19.36 -9.32
C ASN A 197 1.04 -18.86 -9.20
N PRO A 198 0.07 -19.72 -8.84
CA PRO A 198 -1.34 -19.33 -8.74
C PRO A 198 -1.60 -18.14 -7.82
N ALA A 199 -0.92 -18.06 -6.67
CA ALA A 199 -1.08 -16.97 -5.73
C ALA A 199 -0.53 -15.64 -6.30
N TYR A 200 0.61 -15.69 -7.00
CA TYR A 200 1.15 -14.53 -7.73
C TYR A 200 0.19 -14.07 -8.83
N LEU A 201 -0.28 -15.01 -9.67
CA LEU A 201 -1.16 -14.67 -10.78
C LEU A 201 -2.48 -14.09 -10.30
N LEU A 202 -3.06 -14.67 -9.24
CA LEU A 202 -4.30 -14.18 -8.66
C LEU A 202 -4.11 -12.82 -7.97
N GLY A 203 -3.11 -12.67 -7.11
CA GLY A 203 -2.89 -11.45 -6.34
C GLY A 203 -2.38 -10.27 -7.16
N ASN A 204 -1.39 -10.49 -8.02
CA ASN A 204 -0.69 -9.41 -8.71
C ASN A 204 -1.11 -9.19 -10.16
N GLN A 205 -1.89 -10.13 -10.75
CA GLN A 205 -2.25 -10.05 -12.16
C GLN A 205 -3.77 -10.02 -12.41
N LEU A 206 -4.57 -10.71 -11.59
CA LEU A 206 -6.02 -10.78 -11.78
C LEU A 206 -6.78 -9.86 -10.83
N ALA A 207 -6.29 -9.72 -9.59
CA ALA A 207 -6.91 -8.82 -8.63
C ALA A 207 -6.65 -7.37 -9.01
N TYR A 208 -7.70 -6.55 -9.00
CA TYR A 208 -7.75 -5.14 -9.42
C TYR A 208 -7.43 -4.84 -10.88
N THR A 209 -6.64 -5.66 -11.57
CA THR A 209 -6.21 -5.37 -12.94
C THR A 209 -7.30 -5.58 -13.97
N LEU A 210 -8.25 -6.46 -13.70
CA LEU A 210 -9.37 -6.76 -14.58
C LEU A 210 -10.69 -6.33 -13.94
N THR A 211 -11.18 -5.17 -14.36
CA THR A 211 -12.52 -4.68 -14.05
C THR A 211 -13.39 -4.87 -15.28
N PRO A 212 -14.45 -5.70 -15.24
CA PRO A 212 -15.38 -5.82 -16.35
C PRO A 212 -16.00 -4.47 -16.71
N MET A 213 -16.22 -4.24 -18.00
CA MET A 213 -16.78 -2.99 -18.53
C MET A 213 -18.00 -3.29 -19.38
N PRO A 214 -19.06 -2.45 -19.37
CA PRO A 214 -20.33 -2.74 -20.03
C PRO A 214 -20.17 -2.77 -21.56
N SER A 215 -19.80 -3.91 -22.10
CA SER A 215 -19.45 -4.09 -23.52
C SER A 215 -20.58 -3.70 -24.46
N SER A 216 -21.83 -3.94 -24.07
CA SER A 216 -23.01 -3.58 -24.87
C SER A 216 -23.40 -2.10 -24.86
N GLU A 217 -22.74 -1.29 -24.03
CA GLU A 217 -23.00 0.16 -23.90
C GLU A 217 -21.79 0.99 -24.35
N TRP A 218 -20.59 0.45 -24.18
CA TRP A 218 -19.35 1.20 -24.42
C TRP A 218 -18.64 0.83 -25.73
N ASP A 219 -19.17 -0.08 -26.50
CA ASP A 219 -18.63 -0.50 -27.80
C ASP A 219 -18.88 0.52 -28.94
N ILE A 220 -18.83 1.81 -28.61
CA ILE A 220 -19.01 2.95 -29.51
C ILE A 220 -17.74 3.81 -29.59
N ALA A 221 -17.54 4.53 -30.69
CA ALA A 221 -16.40 5.43 -30.89
C ALA A 221 -16.78 6.92 -31.02
N SER A 222 -18.05 7.24 -30.81
CA SER A 222 -18.60 8.61 -30.78
C SER A 222 -19.94 8.62 -30.05
N THR A 223 -20.36 9.77 -29.55
CA THR A 223 -21.68 9.94 -28.91
C THR A 223 -22.79 9.63 -29.92
N GLY A 224 -23.66 8.66 -29.58
CA GLY A 224 -24.72 8.19 -30.47
C GLY A 224 -24.24 7.46 -31.73
N GLY A 225 -22.96 7.10 -31.78
CA GLY A 225 -22.39 6.33 -32.88
C GLY A 225 -22.83 4.86 -32.89
N PRO A 226 -22.56 4.14 -34.00
CA PRO A 226 -22.91 2.73 -34.10
C PRO A 226 -22.07 1.88 -33.16
N HIS A 227 -22.63 0.75 -32.71
CA HIS A 227 -21.92 -0.30 -31.98
C HIS A 227 -20.86 -0.94 -32.91
N LEU A 228 -19.66 -1.09 -32.41
CA LEU A 228 -18.51 -1.62 -33.13
C LEU A 228 -18.16 -3.03 -32.60
N ASN A 229 -17.75 -3.91 -33.50
CA ASN A 229 -17.17 -5.18 -33.06
C ASN A 229 -15.80 -4.94 -32.41
N TRP A 230 -15.78 -4.85 -31.09
CA TRP A 230 -14.59 -4.58 -30.29
C TRP A 230 -13.53 -5.70 -30.34
N ARG A 231 -13.90 -6.92 -30.78
CA ARG A 231 -12.91 -8.01 -31.00
C ARG A 231 -11.97 -7.72 -32.18
N VAL A 232 -12.31 -6.72 -33.01
CA VAL A 232 -11.39 -6.22 -34.03
C VAL A 232 -10.47 -5.18 -33.40
N PRO A 233 -9.13 -5.38 -33.38
CA PRO A 233 -8.20 -4.48 -32.69
C PRO A 233 -8.29 -3.01 -33.10
N ALA A 234 -8.57 -2.73 -34.38
CA ALA A 234 -8.75 -1.35 -34.85
C ALA A 234 -10.00 -0.67 -34.26
N ASN A 235 -11.07 -1.44 -34.02
CA ASN A 235 -12.28 -0.94 -33.36
C ASN A 235 -12.03 -0.75 -31.85
N ALA A 236 -11.40 -1.72 -31.18
CA ALA A 236 -11.01 -1.57 -29.77
C ALA A 236 -10.18 -0.30 -29.54
N ALA A 237 -9.25 0.02 -30.45
CA ALA A 237 -8.45 1.25 -30.38
C ALA A 237 -9.31 2.52 -30.50
N LYS A 238 -10.30 2.54 -31.40
CA LYS A 238 -11.23 3.67 -31.56
C LYS A 238 -12.12 3.84 -30.33
N ILE A 239 -12.66 2.74 -29.81
CA ILE A 239 -13.50 2.70 -28.62
C ILE A 239 -12.71 3.21 -27.42
N TYR A 240 -11.51 2.66 -27.17
CA TYR A 240 -10.64 3.12 -26.09
C TYR A 240 -10.35 4.62 -26.19
N ALA A 241 -9.93 5.13 -27.36
CA ALA A 241 -9.62 6.54 -27.54
C ALA A 241 -10.82 7.45 -27.24
N TYR A 242 -12.02 7.02 -27.64
CA TYR A 242 -13.26 7.75 -27.36
C TYR A 242 -13.57 7.76 -25.85
N LEU A 243 -13.57 6.60 -25.18
CA LEU A 243 -13.87 6.47 -23.75
C LEU A 243 -12.84 7.25 -22.90
N ALA A 244 -11.55 7.12 -23.21
CA ALA A 244 -10.48 7.85 -22.51
C ALA A 244 -10.65 9.37 -22.64
N LYS A 245 -11.00 9.87 -23.83
CA LYS A 245 -11.30 11.29 -24.05
C LYS A 245 -12.52 11.76 -23.25
N GLN A 246 -13.59 10.96 -23.18
CA GLN A 246 -14.78 11.29 -22.39
C GLN A 246 -14.47 11.27 -20.88
N ALA A 247 -13.66 10.31 -20.43
CA ALA A 247 -13.28 10.16 -19.03
C ALA A 247 -12.37 11.29 -18.51
N ALA A 248 -11.61 11.94 -19.38
CA ALA A 248 -10.80 13.10 -19.02
C ALA A 248 -11.64 14.40 -18.87
N SER A 249 -12.93 14.38 -19.20
CA SER A 249 -13.81 15.55 -19.13
C SER A 249 -14.70 15.52 -17.89
N LEU A 250 -14.31 16.22 -16.83
CA LEU A 250 -15.06 16.33 -15.57
C LEU A 250 -16.52 16.77 -15.77
N LEU A 251 -16.79 17.59 -16.80
CA LEU A 251 -18.13 18.08 -17.13
C LEU A 251 -19.10 16.95 -17.51
N THR A 252 -18.59 15.81 -17.94
CA THR A 252 -19.43 14.68 -18.41
C THR A 252 -19.80 13.70 -17.31
N TYR A 253 -19.15 13.73 -16.15
CA TYR A 253 -19.25 12.68 -15.15
C TYR A 253 -20.69 12.40 -14.69
N ALA A 254 -21.40 13.42 -14.24
CA ALA A 254 -22.77 13.27 -13.78
C ALA A 254 -23.82 13.28 -14.90
N SER A 255 -23.49 13.81 -16.10
CA SER A 255 -24.44 14.03 -17.19
C SER A 255 -24.41 12.97 -18.30
N SER A 256 -23.23 12.42 -18.63
CA SER A 256 -23.07 11.46 -19.72
C SER A 256 -23.76 10.13 -19.41
N PRO A 257 -24.55 9.59 -20.33
CA PRO A 257 -25.10 8.23 -20.23
C PRO A 257 -24.03 7.14 -20.08
N LEU A 258 -22.82 7.36 -20.60
CA LEU A 258 -21.70 6.40 -20.49
C LEU A 258 -21.44 5.99 -19.05
N TRP A 259 -21.36 6.96 -18.13
CA TRP A 259 -20.98 6.73 -16.74
C TRP A 259 -22.14 6.32 -15.83
N LYS A 260 -23.36 6.17 -16.39
CA LYS A 260 -24.55 5.72 -15.65
C LYS A 260 -24.70 4.20 -15.61
N THR A 261 -24.05 3.48 -16.53
CA THR A 261 -24.06 2.01 -16.53
C THR A 261 -22.89 1.50 -15.69
N VAL A 262 -23.21 1.09 -14.48
CA VAL A 262 -22.26 0.65 -13.44
C VAL A 262 -22.75 -0.64 -12.78
N ASP A 263 -21.86 -1.42 -12.18
CA ASP A 263 -22.20 -2.64 -11.43
C ASP A 263 -21.78 -2.57 -9.95
N GLY A 264 -21.17 -1.45 -9.56
CA GLY A 264 -20.79 -1.18 -8.18
C GLY A 264 -21.95 -0.83 -7.26
N PRO A 265 -21.67 -0.66 -5.95
CA PRO A 265 -22.68 -0.36 -4.94
C PRO A 265 -23.39 0.98 -5.13
N PHE A 266 -22.81 1.88 -5.91
CA PHE A 266 -23.34 3.23 -6.12
C PHE A 266 -23.39 3.63 -7.59
N THR A 267 -24.17 4.66 -7.87
CA THR A 267 -24.20 5.44 -9.11
C THR A 267 -23.77 6.86 -8.80
N LEU A 268 -23.11 7.55 -9.72
CA LEU A 268 -22.77 8.96 -9.54
C LEU A 268 -24.02 9.85 -9.66
N GLY A 269 -24.35 10.58 -8.59
CA GLY A 269 -25.48 11.50 -8.52
C GLY A 269 -25.11 12.91 -9.01
N SER A 270 -24.07 13.50 -8.44
CA SER A 270 -23.56 14.82 -8.81
C SER A 270 -22.04 14.86 -8.75
N PHE A 271 -21.44 15.76 -9.50
CA PHE A 271 -20.00 16.04 -9.48
C PHE A 271 -19.76 17.55 -9.63
N ASN A 272 -19.02 18.14 -8.70
CA ASN A 272 -18.63 19.54 -8.74
C ASN A 272 -17.27 19.67 -9.42
N THR A 273 -17.24 20.23 -10.60
CA THR A 273 -16.01 20.35 -11.43
C THR A 273 -15.02 21.40 -10.92
N VAL A 274 -15.42 22.24 -9.95
CA VAL A 274 -14.56 23.30 -9.39
C VAL A 274 -13.70 22.76 -8.24
N ASN A 275 -14.31 21.97 -7.35
CA ASN A 275 -13.61 21.48 -6.15
C ASN A 275 -13.55 19.96 -6.05
N GLY A 276 -14.08 19.22 -7.03
CA GLY A 276 -14.04 17.76 -7.07
C GLY A 276 -14.95 17.06 -6.06
N SER A 277 -15.83 17.77 -5.34
CA SER A 277 -16.82 17.11 -4.46
C SER A 277 -17.89 16.40 -5.28
N PHE A 278 -18.46 15.33 -4.74
CA PHE A 278 -19.48 14.54 -5.45
C PHE A 278 -20.45 13.84 -4.52
N THR A 279 -21.56 13.40 -5.09
CA THR A 279 -22.55 12.59 -4.38
C THR A 279 -22.76 11.26 -5.09
N LEU A 280 -22.73 10.19 -4.34
CA LEU A 280 -23.06 8.85 -4.81
C LEU A 280 -24.45 8.46 -4.31
N ASN A 281 -25.26 7.90 -5.20
CA ASN A 281 -26.57 7.33 -4.89
C ASN A 281 -26.46 5.81 -4.85
N THR A 282 -27.19 5.17 -3.95
CA THR A 282 -27.23 3.71 -3.87
C THR A 282 -27.70 3.08 -5.19
N ASN A 283 -26.96 2.08 -5.67
CA ASN A 283 -27.35 1.27 -6.83
C ASN A 283 -28.28 0.13 -6.37
N PRO A 284 -29.58 0.15 -6.71
CA PRO A 284 -30.53 -0.88 -6.27
C PRO A 284 -30.27 -2.26 -6.92
N ARG A 285 -29.46 -2.32 -7.97
CA ARG A 285 -29.08 -3.58 -8.65
C ARG A 285 -27.87 -4.26 -8.04
N TYR A 286 -27.11 -3.56 -7.19
CA TYR A 286 -25.97 -4.15 -6.50
C TYR A 286 -26.40 -5.15 -5.43
N THR A 287 -25.88 -6.37 -5.49
CA THR A 287 -26.30 -7.46 -4.61
C THR A 287 -25.16 -8.23 -3.94
N LEU A 288 -23.89 -7.96 -4.31
CA LEU A 288 -22.74 -8.78 -3.89
C LEU A 288 -22.56 -8.83 -2.37
N THR A 289 -22.71 -7.69 -1.68
CA THR A 289 -22.55 -7.60 -0.21
C THR A 289 -23.89 -7.39 0.50
N GLY A 290 -25.00 -7.62 -0.18
CA GLY A 290 -26.32 -7.28 0.29
C GLY A 290 -26.74 -5.84 -0.02
N LYS A 291 -27.93 -5.45 0.43
CA LYS A 291 -28.48 -4.12 0.17
C LYS A 291 -27.74 -3.04 0.95
N VAL A 292 -27.30 -1.97 0.27
CA VAL A 292 -26.79 -0.75 0.91
C VAL A 292 -27.89 -0.13 1.78
N ARG A 293 -27.55 0.31 2.99
CA ARG A 293 -28.51 0.66 4.06
C ARG A 293 -28.58 2.16 4.37
N PHE A 294 -28.22 3.00 3.40
CA PHE A 294 -28.40 4.45 3.42
C PHE A 294 -28.65 4.92 1.98
N ALA A 295 -29.08 6.18 1.77
CA ALA A 295 -29.48 6.62 0.44
C ALA A 295 -28.35 7.26 -0.35
N HIS A 296 -27.54 8.11 0.28
CA HIS A 296 -26.54 8.93 -0.39
C HIS A 296 -25.24 8.97 0.40
N LEU A 297 -24.11 8.93 -0.32
CA LEU A 297 -22.78 9.28 0.20
C LEU A 297 -22.37 10.63 -0.40
N ALA A 298 -22.20 11.64 0.44
CA ALA A 298 -21.72 12.95 0.04
C ALA A 298 -20.22 13.05 0.33
N VAL A 299 -19.39 13.13 -0.70
CA VAL A 299 -17.94 13.31 -0.56
C VAL A 299 -17.60 14.79 -0.70
N ASN A 300 -17.15 15.39 0.39
CA ASN A 300 -16.86 16.82 0.52
C ASN A 300 -15.36 17.05 0.44
N THR A 301 -14.94 18.04 -0.34
CA THR A 301 -13.53 18.37 -0.52
C THR A 301 -13.10 19.45 0.46
N PHE A 302 -11.99 19.21 1.15
CA PHE A 302 -11.35 20.13 2.08
C PHE A 302 -9.99 20.59 1.55
N THR A 303 -9.65 21.84 1.78
CA THR A 303 -8.38 22.44 1.33
C THR A 303 -7.18 22.02 2.20
N SER A 304 -7.43 21.50 3.41
CA SER A 304 -6.40 21.01 4.33
C SER A 304 -6.99 20.03 5.35
N ALA A 305 -6.14 19.21 5.96
CA ALA A 305 -6.48 18.34 7.08
C ALA A 305 -7.11 19.11 8.25
N THR A 306 -6.59 20.31 8.55
CA THR A 306 -7.14 21.18 9.62
C THR A 306 -8.56 21.65 9.33
N THR A 307 -8.91 21.96 8.07
CA THR A 307 -10.29 22.34 7.72
C THR A 307 -11.25 21.14 7.80
N GLN A 308 -10.79 19.95 7.42
CA GLN A 308 -11.53 18.70 7.62
C GLN A 308 -11.77 18.41 9.12
N LEU A 309 -10.72 18.55 9.94
CA LEU A 309 -10.82 18.39 11.40
C LEU A 309 -11.82 19.38 12.04
N SER A 310 -11.85 20.61 11.55
CA SER A 310 -12.83 21.61 12.01
C SER A 310 -14.28 21.20 11.69
N ALA A 311 -14.53 20.59 10.53
CA ALA A 311 -15.84 20.06 10.16
C ALA A 311 -16.25 18.85 11.04
N LEU A 312 -15.30 17.97 11.40
CA LEU A 312 -15.51 16.89 12.37
C LEU A 312 -15.89 17.45 13.74
N ARG A 313 -15.16 18.45 14.26
CA ARG A 313 -15.46 19.10 15.55
C ARG A 313 -16.85 19.76 15.55
N ALA A 314 -17.24 20.35 14.43
CA ALA A 314 -18.54 20.96 14.26
C ALA A 314 -19.69 19.94 14.10
N GLY A 315 -19.38 18.64 13.93
CA GLY A 315 -20.37 17.58 13.70
C GLY A 315 -21.04 17.64 12.34
N THR A 316 -20.44 18.35 11.36
CA THR A 316 -20.96 18.52 10.00
C THR A 316 -20.38 17.49 9.00
N LEU A 317 -19.43 16.69 9.43
CA LEU A 317 -18.82 15.62 8.67
C LEU A 317 -18.91 14.31 9.46
N ASP A 318 -19.40 13.23 8.84
CA ASP A 318 -19.56 11.93 9.51
C ASP A 318 -18.28 11.08 9.48
N VAL A 319 -17.51 11.15 8.38
CA VAL A 319 -16.26 10.39 8.17
C VAL A 319 -15.16 11.33 7.72
N GLY A 320 -14.11 11.44 8.50
CA GLY A 320 -12.88 12.14 8.14
C GLY A 320 -11.77 11.15 7.87
N THR A 321 -11.00 11.36 6.81
CA THR A 321 -9.94 10.47 6.34
C THR A 321 -8.58 11.15 6.40
N ASN A 322 -7.50 10.36 6.50
CA ASN A 322 -6.13 10.85 6.45
C ASN A 322 -5.85 11.99 7.47
N ILE A 323 -6.21 11.77 8.74
CA ILE A 323 -5.91 12.72 9.82
C ILE A 323 -4.40 12.66 10.10
N ASP A 324 -3.74 13.80 10.07
CA ASP A 324 -2.30 13.89 10.33
C ASP A 324 -1.93 13.45 11.76
N PHE A 325 -0.76 12.85 11.94
CA PHE A 325 -0.27 12.39 13.26
C PHE A 325 -0.12 13.55 14.24
N SER A 326 0.26 14.74 13.77
CA SER A 326 0.34 15.96 14.58
C SER A 326 -1.00 16.35 15.19
N GLU A 327 -2.11 15.98 14.55
CA GLU A 327 -3.47 16.26 15.01
C GLU A 327 -3.99 15.20 16.02
N LEU A 328 -3.22 14.15 16.31
CA LEU A 328 -3.64 13.11 17.28
C LEU A 328 -3.87 13.66 18.70
N HIS A 329 -3.32 14.83 19.03
CA HIS A 329 -3.61 15.54 20.28
C HIS A 329 -5.08 15.99 20.39
N GLU A 330 -5.81 16.10 19.29
CA GLU A 330 -7.23 16.46 19.22
C GLU A 330 -8.19 15.26 19.46
N MET A 331 -7.66 14.05 19.51
CA MET A 331 -8.47 12.83 19.69
C MET A 331 -9.40 12.88 20.92
N PRO A 332 -9.01 13.43 22.10
CA PRO A 332 -9.91 13.54 23.24
C PRO A 332 -11.14 14.42 22.93
N ALA A 333 -10.98 15.50 22.18
CA ALA A 333 -12.07 16.39 21.79
C ALA A 333 -13.03 15.70 20.81
N LEU A 334 -12.51 15.02 19.80
CA LEU A 334 -13.32 14.25 18.85
C LEU A 334 -14.07 13.10 19.54
N ARG A 335 -13.44 12.37 20.45
CA ARG A 335 -14.12 11.32 21.24
C ARG A 335 -15.24 11.88 22.10
N LYS A 336 -15.05 13.07 22.71
CA LYS A 336 -16.11 13.79 23.46
C LYS A 336 -17.26 14.20 22.55
N ALA A 337 -16.99 14.53 21.29
CA ALA A 337 -17.98 14.82 20.25
C ALA A 337 -18.59 13.55 19.63
N ASN A 338 -18.40 12.38 20.25
CA ASN A 338 -18.92 11.08 19.82
C ASN A 338 -18.35 10.59 18.48
N TYR A 339 -17.07 10.89 18.20
CA TYR A 339 -16.34 10.25 17.12
C TYR A 339 -15.47 9.10 17.65
N ALA A 340 -15.42 8.01 16.91
CA ALA A 340 -14.37 7.02 17.03
C ALA A 340 -13.20 7.47 16.14
N VAL A 341 -12.00 7.48 16.70
CA VAL A 341 -10.78 7.73 15.95
C VAL A 341 -9.94 6.47 16.00
N PHE A 342 -9.53 6.00 14.84
CA PHE A 342 -8.78 4.76 14.70
C PHE A 342 -7.77 4.88 13.57
N GLY A 343 -6.72 4.06 13.66
CA GLY A 343 -5.74 3.88 12.61
C GLY A 343 -5.70 2.43 12.18
N TYR A 344 -5.46 2.20 10.92
CA TYR A 344 -5.20 0.88 10.35
C TYR A 344 -3.86 0.93 9.61
N PRO A 345 -3.10 -0.19 9.60
CA PRO A 345 -1.79 -0.19 8.99
C PRO A 345 -1.90 0.06 7.48
N ASN A 346 -1.09 0.96 6.99
CA ASN A 346 -0.78 1.00 5.57
C ASN A 346 0.13 -0.19 5.25
N ILE A 347 -0.31 -1.12 4.39
CA ILE A 347 0.44 -2.34 4.09
C ILE A 347 1.47 -2.05 3.00
N GLY A 348 2.45 -1.22 3.32
CA GLY A 348 3.54 -0.85 2.44
C GLY A 348 4.92 -1.17 3.03
N THR A 349 5.94 -1.10 2.20
CA THR A 349 7.33 -1.03 2.63
C THR A 349 7.68 0.42 2.89
N PHE A 350 8.09 0.76 4.11
CA PHE A 350 8.58 2.09 4.47
C PHE A 350 10.08 2.03 4.72
N GLY A 351 10.81 3.07 4.33
CA GLY A 351 12.24 3.07 4.56
C GLY A 351 13.02 4.17 3.85
N PHE A 352 14.29 4.29 4.26
CA PHE A 352 15.26 5.07 3.48
C PHE A 352 15.69 4.24 2.26
N ILE A 353 15.24 4.67 1.08
CA ILE A 353 15.59 4.05 -0.19
C ILE A 353 17.03 4.40 -0.51
N ILE A 354 17.84 3.42 -0.89
CA ILE A 354 19.27 3.54 -1.11
C ILE A 354 19.55 3.59 -2.61
N ASN A 355 20.37 4.55 -3.06
CA ASN A 355 20.82 4.64 -4.44
C ASN A 355 22.13 3.87 -4.66
N PHE A 356 22.05 2.66 -5.20
CA PHE A 356 23.24 1.83 -5.50
C PHE A 356 24.03 2.29 -6.73
N LYS A 357 23.53 3.28 -7.51
CA LYS A 357 24.22 3.81 -8.71
C LYS A 357 25.03 5.08 -8.46
N ASN A 358 24.92 5.70 -7.29
CA ASN A 358 25.66 6.93 -7.02
C ASN A 358 27.17 6.66 -6.88
N THR A 359 27.98 7.14 -7.83
CA THR A 359 29.44 6.97 -7.84
C THR A 359 30.19 8.11 -7.16
N THR A 360 29.50 9.19 -6.76
CA THR A 360 30.14 10.37 -6.16
C THR A 360 30.80 10.02 -4.82
N GLY A 361 32.10 10.28 -4.71
CA GLY A 361 32.85 10.01 -3.47
C GLY A 361 32.89 8.54 -3.07
N HIS A 362 32.82 7.64 -4.01
CA HIS A 362 32.79 6.16 -3.81
C HIS A 362 31.53 5.67 -3.07
N TYR A 363 30.43 6.44 -3.11
CA TYR A 363 29.20 6.10 -2.38
C TYR A 363 28.69 4.69 -2.70
N ASN A 364 28.61 4.32 -4.00
CA ASN A 364 28.16 3.00 -4.41
C ASN A 364 29.02 1.87 -3.84
N SER A 365 30.35 2.03 -3.83
CA SER A 365 31.26 1.05 -3.24
C SER A 365 31.04 0.89 -1.74
N VAL A 366 30.81 2.01 -1.04
CA VAL A 366 30.54 2.04 0.40
C VAL A 366 29.21 1.38 0.73
N ILE A 367 28.12 1.80 0.07
CA ILE A 367 26.77 1.31 0.39
C ILE A 367 26.53 -0.13 -0.09
N SER A 368 27.31 -0.62 -1.06
CA SER A 368 27.27 -2.04 -1.47
C SER A 368 27.82 -2.98 -0.40
N GLN A 369 28.60 -2.47 0.56
CA GLN A 369 29.05 -3.29 1.69
C GLN A 369 27.88 -3.55 2.64
N LEU A 370 27.49 -4.82 2.80
CA LEU A 370 26.37 -5.18 3.67
C LEU A 370 26.56 -4.68 5.11
N TYR A 371 27.77 -4.80 5.65
CA TYR A 371 28.06 -4.33 7.01
C TYR A 371 27.84 -2.81 7.19
N VAL A 372 27.99 -1.99 6.11
CA VAL A 372 27.65 -0.56 6.18
C VAL A 372 26.14 -0.37 6.29
N ARG A 373 25.35 -1.11 5.49
CA ARG A 373 23.88 -1.06 5.61
C ARG A 373 23.42 -1.57 6.96
N GLN A 374 24.03 -2.62 7.51
CA GLN A 374 23.77 -3.11 8.87
C GLN A 374 24.13 -2.06 9.95
N ALA A 375 25.26 -1.37 9.80
CA ALA A 375 25.64 -0.28 10.71
C ALA A 375 24.62 0.87 10.66
N LEU A 376 24.10 1.22 9.47
CA LEU A 376 23.04 2.22 9.31
C LEU A 376 21.72 1.74 9.93
N ALA A 377 21.34 0.48 9.74
CA ALA A 377 20.13 -0.11 10.34
C ALA A 377 20.16 -0.05 11.87
N HIS A 378 21.31 -0.32 12.51
CA HIS A 378 21.49 -0.14 13.96
C HIS A 378 21.30 1.31 14.46
N LEU A 379 21.15 2.29 13.58
CA LEU A 379 20.95 3.70 13.93
C LEU A 379 19.48 4.16 13.77
N ILE A 380 18.58 3.25 13.48
CA ILE A 380 17.14 3.49 13.39
C ILE A 380 16.46 2.98 14.66
N ASP A 381 15.93 3.88 15.48
CA ASP A 381 15.21 3.55 16.72
C ASP A 381 13.71 3.48 16.42
N GLN A 382 13.26 2.37 15.80
CA GLN A 382 11.85 2.21 15.45
C GLN A 382 10.90 2.36 16.65
N PRO A 383 11.17 1.80 17.85
CA PRO A 383 10.33 2.05 19.02
C PRO A 383 10.21 3.52 19.41
N ALA A 384 11.30 4.29 19.34
CA ALA A 384 11.25 5.72 19.62
C ALA A 384 10.48 6.50 18.54
N TYR A 385 10.61 6.12 17.27
CA TYR A 385 9.83 6.73 16.17
C TYR A 385 8.33 6.46 16.34
N ILE A 386 7.95 5.20 16.63
CA ILE A 386 6.55 4.82 16.88
C ILE A 386 5.95 5.65 18.01
N THR A 387 6.71 5.83 19.10
CA THR A 387 6.22 6.56 20.27
C THR A 387 6.24 8.08 20.07
N GLY A 388 7.35 8.62 19.56
CA GLY A 388 7.62 10.06 19.54
C GLY A 388 7.11 10.77 18.27
N ILE A 389 7.11 10.08 17.12
CA ILE A 389 6.69 10.67 15.83
C ILE A 389 5.25 10.26 15.50
N PHE A 390 4.94 8.97 15.59
CA PHE A 390 3.63 8.43 15.23
C PHE A 390 2.64 8.35 16.39
N HIS A 391 3.03 8.73 17.60
CA HIS A 391 2.18 8.71 18.80
C HIS A 391 1.50 7.35 19.06
N GLY A 392 2.19 6.25 18.70
CA GLY A 392 1.70 4.89 18.80
C GLY A 392 0.91 4.40 17.59
N ALA A 393 0.68 5.24 16.59
CA ALA A 393 -0.07 4.90 15.38
C ALA A 393 0.86 4.42 14.23
N ALA A 394 1.73 3.49 14.54
CA ALA A 394 2.58 2.78 13.59
C ALA A 394 2.93 1.39 14.12
N ALA A 395 3.31 0.48 13.26
CA ALA A 395 3.84 -0.83 13.61
C ALA A 395 5.33 -0.93 13.23
N PRO A 396 6.17 -1.66 13.99
CA PRO A 396 7.54 -1.89 13.55
C PRO A 396 7.54 -2.71 12.25
N ALA A 397 8.51 -2.43 11.38
CA ALA A 397 8.75 -3.19 10.17
C ALA A 397 10.25 -3.34 9.95
N TYR A 398 10.74 -4.57 10.05
CA TYR A 398 12.17 -4.90 9.94
C TYR A 398 12.51 -5.55 8.60
N GLY A 399 11.57 -5.55 7.68
CA GLY A 399 11.67 -6.14 6.34
C GLY A 399 10.65 -5.55 5.39
N PRO A 400 10.52 -6.10 4.18
CA PRO A 400 9.61 -5.58 3.15
C PRO A 400 8.13 -5.84 3.44
N LEU A 401 7.80 -6.54 4.53
CA LEU A 401 6.43 -6.78 4.96
C LEU A 401 6.21 -6.25 6.38
N PRO A 402 5.06 -5.61 6.64
CA PRO A 402 4.75 -5.13 7.99
C PRO A 402 4.57 -6.30 8.96
N THR A 403 4.83 -6.06 10.23
CA THR A 403 4.59 -7.03 11.31
C THR A 403 3.10 -7.16 11.63
N LEU A 404 2.31 -6.13 11.32
CA LEU A 404 0.86 -6.07 11.50
C LEU A 404 0.19 -5.36 10.32
N PRO A 405 -0.96 -5.92 9.84
CA PRO A 405 -1.44 -7.27 10.15
C PRO A 405 -0.51 -8.34 9.59
N LYS A 406 -0.41 -9.48 10.27
CA LYS A 406 0.33 -10.62 9.71
C LYS A 406 -0.41 -11.16 8.48
N THR A 407 0.30 -11.26 7.37
CA THR A 407 -0.19 -11.87 6.15
C THR A 407 0.28 -13.33 6.06
N PRO A 408 -0.25 -14.15 5.14
CA PRO A 408 0.26 -15.52 4.91
C PRO A 408 1.73 -15.57 4.50
N PHE A 409 2.30 -14.43 4.10
CA PHE A 409 3.68 -14.31 3.60
C PHE A 409 4.63 -13.71 4.64
N THR A 410 4.11 -13.19 5.74
CA THR A 410 4.91 -12.58 6.81
C THR A 410 5.78 -13.65 7.46
N PRO A 411 7.13 -13.50 7.54
CA PRO A 411 8.00 -14.41 8.24
C PRO A 411 7.58 -14.61 9.70
N ALA A 412 7.85 -15.78 10.27
CA ALA A 412 7.45 -16.09 11.65
C ALA A 412 8.12 -15.18 12.68
N ASP A 413 9.32 -14.72 12.37
CA ASP A 413 10.17 -13.84 13.18
C ASP A 413 10.21 -12.38 12.68
N ALA A 414 9.25 -11.98 11.84
CA ALA A 414 9.19 -10.62 11.29
C ALA A 414 9.11 -9.51 12.37
N ASP A 415 8.67 -9.85 13.58
CA ASP A 415 8.62 -8.97 14.75
C ASP A 415 9.92 -8.92 15.56
N VAL A 416 10.94 -9.69 15.16
CA VAL A 416 12.27 -9.66 15.75
C VAL A 416 13.17 -8.72 14.97
N ASP A 417 13.66 -7.66 15.62
CA ASP A 417 14.60 -6.73 15.01
C ASP A 417 15.96 -7.40 14.78
N PRO A 418 16.39 -7.60 13.52
CA PRO A 418 17.70 -8.20 13.25
C PRO A 418 18.86 -7.23 13.55
N TYR A 419 18.59 -5.91 13.66
CA TYR A 419 19.58 -4.85 13.87
C TYR A 419 19.09 -3.87 14.95
N PRO A 420 18.93 -4.29 16.23
CA PRO A 420 18.42 -3.45 17.30
C PRO A 420 19.19 -2.14 17.42
N TYR A 421 18.48 -1.06 17.71
CA TYR A 421 19.09 0.27 17.84
C TYR A 421 20.28 0.27 18.79
N SER A 422 21.45 0.61 18.27
CA SER A 422 22.69 0.68 19.07
C SER A 422 23.78 1.45 18.31
N VAL A 423 24.01 2.69 18.71
CA VAL A 423 25.16 3.51 18.22
C VAL A 423 26.50 2.80 18.47
N SER A 424 26.60 2.06 19.60
CA SER A 424 27.79 1.27 19.92
C SER A 424 28.00 0.09 18.97
N ALA A 425 26.94 -0.65 18.63
CA ALA A 425 27.01 -1.75 17.67
C ALA A 425 27.42 -1.25 16.28
N ALA A 426 26.79 -0.19 15.79
CA ALA A 426 27.16 0.45 14.53
C ALA A 426 28.64 0.86 14.50
N SER A 427 29.11 1.57 15.54
CA SER A 427 30.49 2.00 15.65
C SER A 427 31.48 0.82 15.74
N LYS A 428 31.13 -0.25 16.46
CA LYS A 428 31.96 -1.47 16.58
C LYS A 428 32.06 -2.18 15.22
N LEU A 429 30.94 -2.30 14.51
CA LEU A 429 30.89 -2.93 13.19
C LEU A 429 31.77 -2.18 12.17
N LEU A 430 31.72 -0.85 12.16
CA LEU A 430 32.58 -0.04 11.30
C LEU A 430 34.06 -0.21 11.66
N ARG A 431 34.43 -0.16 12.95
CA ARG A 431 35.83 -0.36 13.37
C ARG A 431 36.36 -1.72 12.98
N SER A 432 35.56 -2.79 13.11
CA SER A 432 35.96 -4.14 12.72
C SER A 432 36.21 -4.31 11.22
N HIS A 433 35.72 -3.37 10.39
CA HIS A 433 35.94 -3.30 8.95
C HIS A 433 36.87 -2.15 8.53
N GLY A 434 37.85 -1.81 9.37
CA GLY A 434 38.94 -0.90 9.01
C GLY A 434 38.57 0.59 8.92
N TRP A 435 37.46 1.01 9.51
CA TRP A 435 37.11 2.44 9.58
C TRP A 435 37.66 3.11 10.83
N LYS A 436 38.19 4.32 10.67
CA LYS A 436 38.55 5.23 11.78
C LYS A 436 37.29 5.98 12.23
N VAL A 437 36.58 5.41 13.20
CA VAL A 437 35.33 5.97 13.71
C VAL A 437 35.60 7.18 14.58
N VAL A 438 34.99 8.34 14.22
CA VAL A 438 35.08 9.62 14.94
C VAL A 438 33.67 10.04 15.37
N ALA A 439 33.28 9.69 16.59
CA ALA A 439 31.96 10.06 17.13
C ALA A 439 31.76 11.58 17.10
N GLY A 440 30.59 12.03 16.61
CA GLY A 440 30.28 13.45 16.42
C GLY A 440 31.00 14.13 15.23
N GLY A 441 31.99 13.45 14.63
CA GLY A 441 32.75 13.91 13.47
C GLY A 441 32.41 13.16 12.18
N THR A 442 33.44 12.90 11.35
CA THR A 442 33.29 12.13 10.12
C THR A 442 34.26 10.94 10.13
N THR A 443 33.71 9.75 10.14
CA THR A 443 34.43 8.48 10.01
C THR A 443 35.03 8.36 8.62
N THR A 444 36.28 7.88 8.51
CA THR A 444 36.98 7.68 7.24
C THR A 444 37.54 6.28 7.13
N CYS A 445 37.66 5.75 5.91
CA CYS A 445 38.32 4.48 5.69
C CYS A 445 39.81 4.59 6.08
N LEU A 446 40.25 3.78 7.03
CA LEU A 446 41.64 3.71 7.46
C LEU A 446 42.41 2.61 6.73
N LYS A 447 41.76 1.46 6.50
CA LYS A 447 42.36 0.29 5.86
C LYS A 447 41.58 -0.04 4.58
N ALA A 448 42.06 0.42 3.46
CA ALA A 448 41.52 0.08 2.14
C ALA A 448 41.86 -1.38 1.80
N GLY A 449 40.96 -2.05 1.08
CA GLY A 449 41.13 -3.44 0.61
C GLY A 449 39.89 -4.30 0.86
N THR A 450 40.00 -5.60 0.56
CA THR A 450 38.89 -6.58 0.64
C THR A 450 39.12 -7.69 1.66
N GLY A 451 40.20 -7.59 2.44
CA GLY A 451 40.52 -8.55 3.48
C GLY A 451 39.67 -8.34 4.75
N ALA A 452 39.81 -9.28 5.67
CA ALA A 452 39.18 -9.16 6.98
C ALA A 452 39.68 -7.89 7.72
N GLY A 453 38.75 -7.03 8.13
CA GLY A 453 39.10 -5.75 8.79
C GLY A 453 39.51 -4.63 7.83
N GLU A 454 39.17 -4.73 6.54
CA GLU A 454 39.34 -3.70 5.54
C GLU A 454 38.01 -3.15 5.05
N CYS A 455 38.00 -1.90 4.48
CA CYS A 455 36.75 -1.18 4.21
C CYS A 455 35.92 -1.75 3.05
N GLY A 456 36.50 -2.58 2.20
CA GLY A 456 35.81 -3.20 1.08
C GLY A 456 36.30 -2.76 -0.28
N ALA A 457 35.84 -3.46 -1.32
CA ALA A 457 36.22 -3.22 -2.70
C ALA A 457 35.85 -1.81 -3.17
N GLY A 458 36.80 -1.15 -3.86
CA GLY A 458 36.57 0.19 -4.44
C GLY A 458 36.46 1.33 -3.43
N ILE A 459 36.90 1.11 -2.19
CA ILE A 459 36.89 2.13 -1.11
C ILE A 459 38.34 2.53 -0.78
N PRO A 460 38.85 3.66 -1.32
CA PRO A 460 40.19 4.15 -0.99
C PRO A 460 40.31 4.57 0.47
N ALA A 461 41.54 4.56 0.99
CA ALA A 461 41.84 5.14 2.29
C ALA A 461 41.48 6.64 2.29
N GLY A 462 40.94 7.15 3.41
CA GLY A 462 40.45 8.51 3.53
C GLY A 462 39.01 8.72 3.06
N THR A 463 38.38 7.76 2.35
CA THR A 463 36.95 7.87 1.94
C THR A 463 36.07 8.12 3.16
N PRO A 464 35.27 9.22 3.18
CA PRO A 464 34.42 9.54 4.33
C PRO A 464 33.08 8.80 4.28
N LEU A 465 32.54 8.43 5.46
CA LEU A 465 31.14 8.04 5.59
C LEU A 465 30.26 9.31 5.60
N LYS A 466 29.84 9.70 4.41
CA LYS A 466 28.99 10.87 4.18
C LYS A 466 27.92 10.52 3.16
N PHE A 467 26.64 10.67 3.55
CA PHE A 467 25.49 10.33 2.74
C PHE A 467 24.55 11.52 2.61
N THR A 468 23.97 11.71 1.43
CA THR A 468 22.85 12.65 1.24
C THR A 468 21.55 11.91 1.55
N LEU A 469 20.60 12.58 2.20
CA LEU A 469 19.28 12.06 2.49
C LEU A 469 18.23 13.09 2.09
N TYR A 470 17.39 12.72 1.14
CA TYR A 470 16.25 13.51 0.71
C TYR A 470 15.01 13.13 1.52
N SER A 471 14.25 14.13 1.96
CA SER A 471 12.97 13.99 2.64
C SER A 471 11.94 14.98 2.08
N THR A 472 10.65 14.69 2.25
CA THR A 472 9.58 15.64 1.93
C THR A 472 9.59 16.83 2.89
N PRO A 473 9.04 18.00 2.49
CA PRO A 473 8.86 19.09 3.43
C PRO A 473 7.78 18.77 4.48
N PRO A 474 7.86 19.35 5.70
CA PRO A 474 6.85 19.12 6.75
C PRO A 474 5.43 19.47 6.32
N ALA A 475 5.27 20.41 5.37
CA ALA A 475 3.97 20.80 4.85
C ALA A 475 3.27 19.72 4.02
N GLU A 476 4.02 18.74 3.48
CA GLU A 476 3.44 17.56 2.80
C GLU A 476 3.20 16.42 3.78
N THR A 477 4.18 16.10 4.63
CA THR A 477 4.09 15.02 5.62
C THR A 477 5.08 15.29 6.74
N GLU A 478 4.62 15.59 7.94
CA GLU A 478 5.49 15.99 9.07
C GLU A 478 6.37 14.85 9.58
N SER A 479 5.88 13.61 9.58
CA SER A 479 6.61 12.45 10.10
C SER A 479 7.92 12.16 9.35
N ILE A 480 7.94 12.32 8.02
CA ILE A 480 9.09 11.97 7.18
C ILE A 480 10.35 12.78 7.50
N PRO A 481 10.31 14.13 7.59
CA PRO A 481 11.49 14.89 8.03
C PRO A 481 11.89 14.57 9.47
N LEU A 482 10.95 14.31 10.39
CA LEU A 482 11.25 13.94 11.78
C LEU A 482 12.02 12.61 11.86
N GLU A 483 11.62 11.59 11.09
CA GLU A 483 12.37 10.33 10.99
C GLU A 483 13.78 10.56 10.44
N SER A 484 13.90 11.39 9.39
CA SER A 484 15.18 11.71 8.75
C SER A 484 16.14 12.47 9.69
N GLU A 485 15.62 13.39 10.49
CA GLU A 485 16.37 14.13 11.51
C GLU A 485 16.82 13.23 12.67
N ALA A 486 15.94 12.37 13.16
CA ALA A 486 16.26 11.42 14.21
C ALA A 486 17.38 10.45 13.76
N PHE A 487 17.26 9.91 12.54
CA PHE A 487 18.29 9.07 11.92
C PHE A 487 19.62 9.82 11.76
N ALA A 488 19.61 11.05 11.24
CA ALA A 488 20.82 11.86 11.07
C ALA A 488 21.51 12.17 12.42
N SER A 489 20.72 12.39 13.48
CA SER A 489 21.23 12.60 14.84
C SER A 489 21.93 11.34 15.40
N ALA A 490 21.32 10.17 15.25
CA ALA A 490 21.93 8.89 15.65
C ALA A 490 23.18 8.58 14.82
N ALA A 491 23.14 8.79 13.50
CA ALA A 491 24.28 8.60 12.60
C ALA A 491 25.48 9.48 12.99
N LYS A 492 25.25 10.74 13.36
CA LYS A 492 26.29 11.65 13.84
C LYS A 492 27.01 11.10 15.08
N GLN A 493 26.28 10.48 16.01
CA GLN A 493 26.88 9.87 17.20
C GLN A 493 27.82 8.70 16.83
N ALA A 494 27.51 7.94 15.77
CA ALA A 494 28.37 6.88 15.23
C ALA A 494 29.48 7.42 14.29
N GLY A 495 29.58 8.75 14.10
CA GLY A 495 30.57 9.36 13.21
C GLY A 495 30.19 9.29 11.73
N ILE A 496 28.94 9.03 11.40
CA ILE A 496 28.42 9.04 10.03
C ILE A 496 27.75 10.39 9.78
N ARG A 497 28.13 11.05 8.70
CA ARG A 497 27.55 12.33 8.31
C ARG A 497 26.39 12.16 7.34
N ILE A 498 25.18 12.41 7.79
CA ILE A 498 24.00 12.54 6.93
C ILE A 498 23.83 14.02 6.56
N VAL A 499 23.65 14.29 5.26
CA VAL A 499 23.41 15.65 4.72
C VAL A 499 21.96 15.71 4.25
N PRO A 500 21.07 16.41 4.97
CA PRO A 500 19.67 16.46 4.62
C PRO A 500 19.42 17.38 3.42
N TYR A 501 18.46 16.99 2.58
CA TYR A 501 17.88 17.78 1.49
C TYR A 501 16.37 17.66 1.55
N THR A 502 15.67 18.80 1.55
CA THR A 502 14.20 18.81 1.50
C THR A 502 13.74 19.06 0.07
N LYS A 503 12.92 18.16 -0.45
CA LYS A 503 12.29 18.22 -1.78
C LYS A 503 10.89 17.61 -1.72
N THR A 504 9.97 18.17 -2.52
CA THR A 504 8.61 17.67 -2.60
C THR A 504 8.57 16.19 -3.04
N PHE A 505 7.49 15.51 -2.70
CA PHE A 505 7.23 14.13 -3.16
C PHE A 505 7.39 14.02 -4.69
N ASN A 506 6.71 14.88 -5.44
CA ASN A 506 6.79 14.88 -6.91
C ASN A 506 8.22 15.04 -7.42
N PHE A 507 9.01 15.98 -6.83
CA PHE A 507 10.41 16.13 -7.20
C PHE A 507 11.19 14.83 -6.98
N GLN A 508 10.98 14.15 -5.85
CA GLN A 508 11.71 12.92 -5.53
C GLN A 508 11.35 11.79 -6.51
N ILE A 509 10.08 11.56 -6.78
CA ILE A 509 9.61 10.51 -7.71
C ILE A 509 10.10 10.77 -9.13
N GLU A 510 10.11 12.02 -9.59
CA GLU A 510 10.55 12.37 -10.94
C GLU A 510 12.08 12.32 -11.10
N ASN A 511 12.84 12.76 -10.08
CA ASN A 511 14.25 13.06 -10.21
C ASN A 511 15.19 12.12 -9.45
N LEU A 512 14.72 11.40 -8.41
CA LEU A 512 15.53 10.45 -7.64
C LEU A 512 15.24 8.99 -8.02
N ASN A 513 14.55 8.76 -9.11
CA ASN A 513 14.14 7.45 -9.58
C ASN A 513 15.08 6.95 -10.69
N ASN A 514 15.93 5.97 -10.40
CA ASN A 514 16.87 5.41 -11.38
C ASN A 514 16.19 4.61 -12.50
N THR A 515 14.90 4.29 -12.39
CA THR A 515 14.12 3.67 -13.48
C THR A 515 13.56 4.69 -14.46
N ASN A 516 13.54 5.99 -14.09
CA ASN A 516 13.07 7.07 -14.95
C ASN A 516 14.23 7.61 -15.83
N PRO A 517 14.17 7.52 -17.17
CA PRO A 517 15.19 8.06 -18.04
C PRO A 517 15.41 9.58 -17.89
N ALA A 518 14.38 10.35 -17.51
CA ALA A 518 14.48 11.79 -17.29
C ALA A 518 15.29 12.15 -16.03
N ALA A 519 15.38 11.25 -15.06
CA ALA A 519 16.12 11.45 -13.81
C ALA A 519 17.63 11.24 -13.91
N LYS A 520 18.18 10.96 -15.10
CA LYS A 520 19.62 10.62 -15.30
C LYS A 520 20.58 11.63 -14.69
N GLN A 521 20.24 12.92 -14.68
CA GLN A 521 21.09 13.98 -14.10
C GLN A 521 21.31 13.83 -12.60
N TYR A 522 20.41 13.16 -11.87
CA TYR A 522 20.49 12.94 -10.43
C TYR A 522 21.02 11.56 -10.05
N THR A 523 21.12 10.60 -10.98
CA THR A 523 21.49 9.20 -10.72
C THR A 523 22.76 9.05 -9.87
N ASN A 524 23.76 9.91 -10.10
CA ASN A 524 25.06 9.84 -9.41
C ASN A 524 25.18 10.82 -8.24
N THR A 525 24.12 11.49 -7.82
CA THR A 525 24.21 12.58 -6.84
C THR A 525 23.37 12.35 -5.57
N TRP A 526 22.23 11.69 -5.67
CA TRP A 526 21.46 11.36 -4.49
C TRP A 526 21.96 10.08 -3.82
N GLY A 527 21.91 10.04 -2.52
CA GLY A 527 22.34 8.89 -1.71
C GLY A 527 21.18 8.06 -1.21
N MET A 528 20.39 8.65 -0.31
CA MET A 528 19.19 8.05 0.26
C MET A 528 18.01 9.00 0.10
N ALA A 529 16.80 8.46 0.11
CA ALA A 529 15.56 9.23 0.05
C ALA A 529 14.46 8.58 0.90
N ASN A 530 13.61 9.42 1.51
CA ASN A 530 12.39 9.03 2.20
C ASN A 530 11.23 9.91 1.70
N TRP A 531 10.26 9.30 1.08
CA TRP A 531 9.00 9.93 0.67
C TRP A 531 7.78 9.22 1.24
N GLY A 532 7.97 8.38 2.29
CA GLY A 532 6.95 7.59 2.93
C GLY A 532 6.93 6.14 2.44
N GLU A 533 5.81 5.69 1.94
CA GLU A 533 5.65 4.34 1.41
C GLU A 533 6.48 4.13 0.14
N TYR A 534 7.28 3.05 0.12
CA TYR A 534 7.99 2.61 -1.08
C TYR A 534 7.11 1.72 -1.97
N GLY A 535 6.11 1.08 -1.36
CA GLY A 535 5.12 0.25 -2.02
C GLY A 535 5.25 -1.23 -1.71
N THR A 536 4.18 -1.95 -2.00
CA THR A 536 4.11 -3.41 -1.91
C THR A 536 3.19 -3.96 -2.98
N THR A 537 3.10 -5.30 -3.05
CA THR A 537 2.14 -5.99 -3.91
C THR A 537 1.39 -7.04 -3.11
N PRO A 538 0.14 -7.38 -3.47
CA PRO A 538 -0.68 -8.35 -2.74
C PRO A 538 -0.02 -9.72 -2.55
N TYR A 539 0.69 -10.20 -3.57
CA TYR A 539 1.64 -11.29 -3.43
C TYR A 539 3.05 -10.69 -3.46
N PRO A 540 3.82 -10.72 -2.36
CA PRO A 540 5.07 -9.99 -2.22
C PRO A 540 6.22 -10.67 -2.95
N SER A 541 6.11 -10.73 -4.27
CA SER A 541 7.12 -11.34 -5.15
C SER A 541 8.42 -10.56 -5.21
N GLY A 542 8.42 -9.30 -4.82
CA GLY A 542 9.57 -8.39 -4.94
C GLY A 542 9.88 -7.95 -6.37
N GLN A 543 9.15 -8.43 -7.38
CA GLN A 543 9.45 -8.21 -8.79
C GLN A 543 9.56 -6.73 -9.16
N VAL A 544 8.61 -5.94 -8.70
CA VAL A 544 8.50 -4.53 -9.08
C VAL A 544 9.58 -3.68 -8.42
N TYR A 545 9.88 -3.95 -7.13
CA TYR A 545 10.70 -3.09 -6.27
C TYR A 545 12.14 -3.57 -6.08
N PHE A 546 12.40 -4.88 -6.09
CA PHE A 546 13.69 -5.46 -5.69
C PHE A 546 14.36 -6.27 -6.79
N GLN A 547 13.67 -6.63 -7.88
CA GLN A 547 14.30 -7.30 -9.01
C GLN A 547 15.24 -6.34 -9.73
N THR A 548 16.41 -6.84 -10.19
CA THR A 548 17.29 -6.08 -11.07
C THR A 548 16.50 -5.55 -12.27
N ASN A 549 16.53 -4.24 -12.49
CA ASN A 549 15.72 -3.48 -13.47
C ASN A 549 14.19 -3.59 -13.26
N GLY A 550 13.73 -3.90 -12.07
CA GLY A 550 12.30 -3.82 -11.71
C GLY A 550 11.74 -2.42 -12.00
N SER A 551 10.49 -2.33 -12.46
CA SER A 551 9.91 -1.08 -12.96
C SER A 551 9.85 0.06 -11.92
N GLN A 552 9.84 -0.28 -10.63
CA GLN A 552 9.90 0.65 -9.51
C GLN A 552 11.09 0.42 -8.58
N ASN A 553 12.13 -0.25 -9.06
CA ASN A 553 13.39 -0.39 -8.33
C ASN A 553 14.19 0.93 -8.39
N MET A 554 13.69 1.93 -7.70
CA MET A 554 14.13 3.32 -7.79
C MET A 554 15.59 3.52 -7.37
N GLY A 555 16.06 2.72 -6.41
CA GLY A 555 17.45 2.71 -5.94
C GLY A 555 18.42 1.91 -6.80
N ALA A 556 17.92 1.21 -7.82
CA ALA A 556 18.68 0.31 -8.66
C ALA A 556 19.45 -0.79 -7.89
N TYR A 557 18.82 -1.32 -6.84
CA TYR A 557 19.30 -2.52 -6.17
C TYR A 557 19.46 -3.68 -7.18
N SER A 558 20.51 -4.45 -7.05
CA SER A 558 20.79 -5.59 -7.94
C SER A 558 21.53 -6.66 -7.16
N ASP A 559 20.88 -7.78 -6.95
CA ASP A 559 21.43 -8.96 -6.29
C ASP A 559 20.98 -10.24 -7.00
N PRO A 560 21.90 -11.09 -7.48
CA PRO A 560 21.54 -12.32 -8.20
C PRO A 560 20.76 -13.32 -7.36
N THR A 561 20.97 -13.36 -6.03
CA THR A 561 20.26 -14.25 -5.12
C THR A 561 18.81 -13.81 -4.97
N ALA A 562 18.60 -12.51 -4.74
CA ALA A 562 17.25 -11.92 -4.70
C ALA A 562 16.52 -12.14 -6.04
N ASP A 563 17.16 -11.91 -7.18
CA ASP A 563 16.60 -12.15 -8.51
C ASP A 563 16.15 -13.60 -8.70
N GLN A 564 16.94 -14.57 -8.23
CA GLN A 564 16.59 -15.99 -8.31
C GLN A 564 15.42 -16.33 -7.39
N MET A 565 15.38 -15.76 -6.18
CA MET A 565 14.27 -15.94 -5.24
C MET A 565 12.99 -15.31 -5.79
N ILE A 566 13.06 -14.13 -6.40
CA ILE A 566 11.94 -13.46 -7.08
C ILE A 566 11.39 -14.34 -8.20
N LYS A 567 12.26 -14.87 -9.09
CA LYS A 567 11.85 -15.79 -10.14
C LYS A 567 11.16 -17.04 -9.58
N SER A 568 11.71 -17.59 -8.49
CA SER A 568 11.14 -18.76 -7.81
C SER A 568 9.75 -18.47 -7.22
N SER A 569 9.52 -17.26 -6.70
CA SER A 569 8.22 -16.85 -6.16
C SER A 569 7.16 -16.67 -7.26
N ILE A 570 7.56 -16.20 -8.45
CA ILE A 570 6.66 -15.92 -9.58
C ILE A 570 6.30 -17.18 -10.36
N TYR A 571 7.30 -18.04 -10.62
CA TYR A 571 7.16 -19.17 -11.53
C TYR A 571 7.22 -20.55 -10.85
N GLY A 572 7.59 -20.58 -9.57
CA GLY A 572 7.68 -21.83 -8.79
C GLY A 572 6.35 -22.16 -8.11
N THR A 573 6.26 -23.37 -7.60
CA THR A 573 5.07 -23.89 -6.92
C THR A 573 5.16 -23.84 -5.39
N GLN A 574 6.30 -23.40 -4.83
CA GLN A 574 6.52 -23.39 -3.38
C GLN A 574 5.77 -22.21 -2.72
N ALA A 575 4.83 -22.52 -1.85
CA ALA A 575 4.06 -21.51 -1.10
C ALA A 575 4.96 -20.61 -0.21
N SER A 576 6.09 -21.13 0.29
CA SER A 576 7.02 -20.39 1.14
C SER A 576 8.02 -19.50 0.37
N ALA A 577 7.96 -19.42 -0.95
CA ALA A 577 8.96 -18.69 -1.74
C ALA A 577 8.97 -17.18 -1.43
N ALA A 578 7.78 -16.57 -1.33
CA ALA A 578 7.65 -15.16 -0.99
C ALA A 578 8.09 -14.85 0.45
N THR A 579 7.77 -15.72 1.41
CA THR A 579 8.21 -15.59 2.82
C THR A 579 9.73 -15.67 2.95
N LYS A 580 10.38 -16.61 2.25
CA LYS A 580 11.85 -16.73 2.24
C LYS A 580 12.52 -15.51 1.60
N LEU A 581 11.92 -14.97 0.54
CA LEU A 581 12.40 -13.73 -0.07
C LEU A 581 12.29 -12.56 0.90
N ALA A 582 11.16 -12.42 1.61
CA ALA A 582 10.99 -11.36 2.60
C ALA A 582 12.02 -11.43 3.72
N ASP A 583 12.31 -12.64 4.24
CA ASP A 583 13.36 -12.87 5.24
C ASP A 583 14.76 -12.54 4.69
N TYR A 584 15.05 -12.91 3.44
CA TYR A 584 16.32 -12.57 2.80
C TYR A 584 16.50 -11.04 2.67
N LEU A 585 15.50 -10.34 2.15
CA LEU A 585 15.55 -8.88 1.95
C LEU A 585 15.64 -8.11 3.28
N ALA A 586 15.02 -8.61 4.36
CA ALA A 586 15.17 -8.04 5.70
C ALA A 586 16.63 -8.06 6.18
N LYS A 587 17.41 -9.06 5.79
CA LYS A 587 18.82 -9.25 6.18
C LYS A 587 19.80 -8.59 5.21
N ASP A 588 19.48 -8.55 3.92
CA ASP A 588 20.33 -7.91 2.90
C ASP A 588 20.16 -6.38 2.84
N LEU A 589 19.05 -5.84 3.36
CA LEU A 589 18.81 -4.40 3.51
C LEU A 589 18.91 -3.62 2.18
N PRO A 590 18.13 -3.94 1.15
CA PRO A 590 18.05 -3.10 -0.07
C PRO A 590 17.44 -1.71 0.25
N VAL A 591 16.72 -1.63 1.34
CA VAL A 591 16.12 -0.44 1.97
C VAL A 591 16.45 -0.49 3.45
N LEU A 592 16.68 0.65 4.09
CA LEU A 592 16.75 0.71 5.54
C LEU A 592 15.31 0.87 6.05
N PHE A 593 14.75 -0.21 6.57
CA PHE A 593 13.33 -0.28 6.92
C PHE A 593 12.96 0.64 8.07
N LEU A 594 11.79 1.29 7.95
CA LEU A 594 11.19 2.21 8.91
C LEU A 594 9.85 1.65 9.41
N PRO A 595 9.31 2.17 10.53
CA PRO A 595 7.96 1.78 10.98
C PRO A 595 6.91 1.94 9.88
N CYS A 596 6.00 0.99 9.81
CA CYS A 596 4.84 1.08 8.95
C CYS A 596 3.79 1.97 9.62
N ALA A 597 3.61 3.18 9.11
CA ALA A 597 2.65 4.15 9.63
C ALA A 597 1.21 3.70 9.41
N ASP A 598 0.32 4.02 10.35
CA ASP A 598 -1.12 3.81 10.18
C ASP A 598 -1.72 4.95 9.34
N VAL A 599 -2.82 4.67 8.64
CA VAL A 599 -3.74 5.69 8.14
C VAL A 599 -4.76 5.98 9.24
N ILE A 600 -4.95 7.24 9.59
CA ILE A 600 -5.81 7.65 10.70
C ILE A 600 -7.12 8.22 10.19
N ASP A 601 -8.23 7.66 10.66
CA ASP A 601 -9.57 8.11 10.32
C ASP A 601 -10.41 8.41 11.57
N ALA A 602 -11.42 9.27 11.40
CA ALA A 602 -12.43 9.57 12.39
C ALA A 602 -13.83 9.27 11.85
N VAL A 603 -14.62 8.52 12.60
CA VAL A 603 -15.99 8.16 12.23
C VAL A 603 -16.97 8.53 13.32
N SER A 604 -18.02 9.25 12.95
CA SER A 604 -19.10 9.64 13.84
C SER A 604 -19.76 8.41 14.48
N GLY A 605 -20.06 8.51 15.77
CA GLY A 605 -20.84 7.51 16.48
C GLY A 605 -22.24 7.23 15.87
N LYS A 606 -22.72 8.08 14.96
CA LYS A 606 -23.96 7.87 14.19
C LYS A 606 -23.81 6.84 13.08
N VAL A 607 -22.58 6.55 12.62
CA VAL A 607 -22.31 5.60 11.54
C VAL A 607 -22.04 4.21 12.12
N GLY A 608 -22.68 3.20 11.56
CA GLY A 608 -22.45 1.78 11.84
C GLY A 608 -21.98 1.03 10.60
N GLY A 609 -21.66 -0.27 10.75
CA GLY A 609 -21.13 -1.12 9.66
C GLY A 609 -19.66 -0.88 9.35
N THR A 610 -18.97 -0.10 10.16
CA THR A 610 -17.57 0.28 9.98
C THR A 610 -16.60 -0.88 10.15
N THR A 611 -16.95 -1.89 10.95
CA THR A 611 -16.14 -3.10 11.12
C THR A 611 -15.96 -3.86 9.80
N ASP A 612 -17.08 -4.11 9.09
CA ASP A 612 -17.03 -4.86 7.83
C ASP A 612 -16.35 -4.06 6.73
N SER A 613 -16.59 -2.73 6.71
CA SER A 613 -15.88 -1.82 5.80
C SER A 613 -14.38 -1.84 6.06
N PHE A 614 -13.96 -1.67 7.30
CA PHE A 614 -12.54 -1.70 7.69
C PHE A 614 -11.87 -3.03 7.35
N LEU A 615 -12.51 -4.17 7.65
CA LEU A 615 -11.95 -5.49 7.35
C LEU A 615 -11.87 -5.78 5.83
N ALA A 616 -12.66 -5.08 5.03
CA ALA A 616 -12.64 -5.21 3.57
C ALA A 616 -11.69 -4.22 2.87
N MET A 617 -11.18 -3.21 3.57
CA MET A 617 -10.36 -2.14 2.99
C MET A 617 -9.10 -2.64 2.30
N THR A 618 -8.72 -1.90 1.27
CA THR A 618 -7.46 -2.03 0.55
C THR A 618 -6.90 -0.64 0.24
N GLN A 619 -5.62 -0.39 0.57
CA GLN A 619 -4.89 0.79 0.11
C GLN A 619 -5.80 2.05 0.04
N ASP A 620 -6.33 2.50 1.17
CA ASP A 620 -7.22 3.68 1.30
C ASP A 620 -8.58 3.58 0.59
N VAL A 621 -8.93 2.44 0.00
CA VAL A 621 -10.25 2.22 -0.58
C VAL A 621 -11.23 1.75 0.47
N PHE A 622 -12.15 2.63 0.83
CA PHE A 622 -13.25 2.30 1.73
C PHE A 622 -14.34 1.49 1.02
N TYR A 623 -15.06 0.69 1.81
CA TYR A 623 -16.24 -0.05 1.37
C TYR A 623 -17.51 0.49 2.04
N PRO A 624 -17.98 1.71 1.68
CA PRO A 624 -19.12 2.36 2.33
C PRO A 624 -20.44 1.63 2.15
N GLN A 625 -20.55 0.68 1.22
CA GLN A 625 -21.73 -0.19 1.08
C GLN A 625 -22.07 -0.99 2.34
N TYR A 626 -21.12 -1.17 3.27
CA TYR A 626 -21.37 -1.77 4.58
C TYR A 626 -21.93 -0.79 5.61
N TRP A 627 -21.80 0.52 5.36
CA TRP A 627 -22.20 1.55 6.32
C TRP A 627 -23.70 1.69 6.43
N TYR A 628 -24.12 2.32 7.52
CA TYR A 628 -25.50 2.73 7.75
C TYR A 628 -25.54 3.82 8.83
N LEU A 629 -26.59 4.64 8.80
CA LEU A 629 -26.91 5.54 9.91
C LEU A 629 -27.64 4.74 10.98
N LYS A 630 -27.25 4.90 12.24
CA LYS A 630 -27.86 4.27 13.41
C LYS A 630 -29.13 5.03 13.81
N LYS A 631 -30.11 4.28 14.35
CA LYS A 631 -31.31 4.87 14.99
C LYS A 631 -30.94 5.63 16.25
#